data_92b4e07536a1a2f28a268a3de0127453
#
_entry.id   92b4e07536a1a2f28a268a3de0127453
#
_cell.length_a   1.000
_cell.length_b   1.000
_cell.length_c   1.000
_cell.angle_alpha   90.00
_cell.angle_beta   90.00
_cell.angle_gamma   90.00
#
_symmetry.space_group_name_H-M   'P 1'
#
loop_
_entity.id
_entity.type
_entity.pdbx_description
1 polymer ?
#
loop_
_entity_poly.entity_id
_entity_poly.type
_entity_poly.pdbx_seq_one_letter_code
_entity_poly.pdbx_strand_id
1 'polypeptide(L)'
;MPSKPYKKPPVEKLEKVLAATGGNLSEAARMLGVSRKMLRRWCNEDEEFDDALYEARMRTFDKAVSTAQAVAFGVPIMEKGKFVGWQEHPDPQMLRYFMTTLGKDEGFGEEATVHHTVATKGIDIHKWIELEMTADKMQADESDDEQ
;
A
#
# COMPACT_ATOMS: atom_id res chain seq x y z
N MET A 1 36.97 -22.03 23.85
CA MET A 1 37.43 -21.79 22.49
C MET A 1 37.13 -20.35 22.14
N PRO A 2 38.10 -19.50 21.82
CA PRO A 2 37.75 -18.15 21.34
C PRO A 2 37.03 -18.28 20.00
N SER A 3 35.81 -17.77 19.93
CA SER A 3 35.04 -17.70 18.71
C SER A 3 35.82 -16.88 17.69
N LYS A 4 36.03 -17.41 16.49
CA LYS A 4 36.64 -16.63 15.39
C LYS A 4 35.87 -15.32 15.25
N PRO A 5 36.58 -14.17 15.17
CA PRO A 5 35.88 -12.92 14.93
C PRO A 5 35.10 -13.01 13.61
N TYR A 6 33.79 -12.79 13.65
CA TYR A 6 32.97 -12.76 12.46
C TYR A 6 33.44 -11.63 11.55
N LYS A 7 33.85 -11.99 10.33
CA LYS A 7 34.28 -11.01 9.34
C LYS A 7 33.04 -10.36 8.74
N LYS A 8 33.01 -9.04 8.75
CA LYS A 8 31.97 -8.25 8.12
C LYS A 8 31.90 -8.59 6.62
N PRO A 9 30.72 -8.93 6.07
CA PRO A 9 30.58 -9.23 4.66
C PRO A 9 30.73 -7.96 3.81
N PRO A 10 31.07 -8.07 2.52
CA PRO A 10 30.99 -6.92 1.61
C PRO A 10 29.53 -6.47 1.46
N VAL A 11 29.33 -5.16 1.21
CA VAL A 11 28.02 -4.51 1.07
C VAL A 11 27.14 -5.22 0.03
N GLU A 12 27.69 -5.52 -1.13
CA GLU A 12 26.99 -6.21 -2.22
C GLU A 12 26.41 -7.59 -1.80
N LYS A 13 27.12 -8.32 -0.94
CA LYS A 13 26.60 -9.57 -0.40
C LYS A 13 25.48 -9.35 0.59
N LEU A 14 25.60 -8.32 1.41
CA LEU A 14 24.56 -7.94 2.36
C LEU A 14 23.29 -7.50 1.64
N GLU A 15 23.42 -6.64 0.62
CA GLU A 15 22.28 -6.16 -0.20
C GLU A 15 21.50 -7.33 -0.82
N LYS A 16 22.21 -8.30 -1.42
CA LYS A 16 21.58 -9.51 -1.99
C LYS A 16 20.81 -10.31 -0.95
N VAL A 17 21.38 -10.47 0.24
CA VAL A 17 20.73 -11.21 1.33
C VAL A 17 19.55 -10.45 1.88
N LEU A 18 19.68 -9.13 2.09
CA LEU A 18 18.58 -8.29 2.56
C LEU A 18 17.44 -8.20 1.54
N ALA A 19 17.75 -8.11 0.26
CA ALA A 19 16.75 -8.14 -0.81
C ALA A 19 15.99 -9.47 -0.83
N ALA A 20 16.69 -10.59 -0.68
CA ALA A 20 16.09 -11.93 -0.64
C ALA A 20 15.20 -12.15 0.59
N THR A 21 15.54 -11.52 1.72
CA THR A 21 14.81 -11.64 3.00
C THR A 21 13.82 -10.51 3.26
N GLY A 22 13.68 -9.56 2.33
CA GLY A 22 12.81 -8.39 2.49
C GLY A 22 13.17 -7.51 3.69
N GLY A 23 14.45 -7.46 4.06
CA GLY A 23 14.92 -6.69 5.21
C GLY A 23 14.66 -7.35 6.56
N ASN A 24 14.33 -8.65 6.61
CA ASN A 24 14.20 -9.42 7.84
C ASN A 24 15.58 -9.76 8.41
N LEU A 25 15.99 -8.99 9.44
CA LEU A 25 17.31 -9.16 10.06
C LEU A 25 17.58 -10.54 10.66
N SER A 26 16.54 -11.24 11.15
CA SER A 26 16.74 -12.58 11.73
C SER A 26 17.09 -13.60 10.66
N GLU A 27 16.41 -13.53 9.53
CA GLU A 27 16.64 -14.42 8.41
C GLU A 27 17.94 -14.08 7.65
N ALA A 28 18.20 -12.79 7.45
CA ALA A 28 19.43 -12.29 6.86
C ALA A 28 20.65 -12.72 7.69
N ALA A 29 20.59 -12.60 9.01
CA ALA A 29 21.65 -13.04 9.92
C ALA A 29 21.88 -14.56 9.82
N ARG A 30 20.81 -15.36 9.74
CA ARG A 30 20.90 -16.81 9.53
C ARG A 30 21.59 -17.14 8.21
N MET A 31 21.25 -16.46 7.13
CA MET A 31 21.88 -16.67 5.82
C MET A 31 23.34 -16.25 5.78
N LEU A 32 23.71 -15.23 6.55
CA LEU A 32 25.10 -14.76 6.67
C LEU A 32 25.92 -15.57 7.69
N GLY A 33 25.30 -16.47 8.46
CA GLY A 33 25.97 -17.26 9.50
C GLY A 33 26.41 -16.41 10.70
N VAL A 34 25.72 -15.30 10.99
CA VAL A 34 26.01 -14.40 12.11
C VAL A 34 24.80 -14.24 13.04
N SER A 35 25.01 -13.69 14.23
CA SER A 35 23.89 -13.39 15.11
C SER A 35 23.13 -12.14 14.64
N ARG A 36 21.81 -12.10 14.88
CA ARG A 36 20.96 -10.91 14.61
C ARG A 36 21.53 -9.67 15.29
N LYS A 37 22.04 -9.80 16.52
CA LYS A 37 22.64 -8.70 17.28
C LYS A 37 23.87 -8.14 16.58
N MET A 38 24.72 -9.01 16.02
CA MET A 38 25.90 -8.62 15.27
C MET A 38 25.52 -7.89 13.99
N LEU A 39 24.60 -8.45 13.21
CA LEU A 39 24.12 -7.81 11.98
C LEU A 39 23.51 -6.42 12.25
N ARG A 40 22.66 -6.31 13.28
CA ARG A 40 22.07 -5.04 13.67
C ARG A 40 23.13 -4.01 14.08
N ARG A 41 24.19 -4.45 14.79
CA ARG A 41 25.30 -3.58 15.16
C ARG A 41 26.01 -3.06 13.92
N TRP A 42 26.29 -3.91 12.95
CA TRP A 42 26.91 -3.48 11.69
C TRP A 42 26.05 -2.48 10.92
N CYS A 43 24.75 -2.67 10.84
CA CYS A 43 23.86 -1.67 10.24
C CYS A 43 23.87 -0.33 10.99
N ASN A 44 23.98 -0.34 12.32
CA ASN A 44 24.02 0.90 13.10
C ASN A 44 25.39 1.61 13.04
N GLU A 45 26.47 0.90 12.75
CA GLU A 45 27.85 1.44 12.71
C GLU A 45 28.29 1.82 11.29
N ASP A 46 27.55 1.42 10.26
CA ASP A 46 27.93 1.58 8.85
C ASP A 46 26.72 2.06 8.03
N GLU A 47 26.85 3.25 7.50
CA GLU A 47 25.80 3.93 6.73
C GLU A 47 25.39 3.12 5.49
N GLU A 48 26.33 2.54 4.75
CA GLU A 48 26.03 1.71 3.58
C GLU A 48 25.20 0.45 3.93
N PHE A 49 25.43 -0.09 5.14
CA PHE A 49 24.65 -1.24 5.64
C PHE A 49 23.27 -0.83 6.10
N ASP A 50 23.13 0.35 6.70
CA ASP A 50 21.83 0.89 7.11
C ASP A 50 20.97 1.25 5.89
N ASP A 51 21.57 1.89 4.89
CA ASP A 51 20.93 2.18 3.61
C ASP A 51 20.44 0.92 2.91
N ALA A 52 21.29 -0.12 2.83
CA ALA A 52 20.90 -1.40 2.24
C ALA A 52 19.71 -2.05 2.97
N LEU A 53 19.67 -1.95 4.29
CA LEU A 53 18.57 -2.44 5.12
C LEU A 53 17.30 -1.63 4.89
N TYR A 54 17.43 -0.31 4.85
CA TYR A 54 16.32 0.60 4.59
C TYR A 54 15.69 0.33 3.22
N GLU A 55 16.50 0.28 2.17
CA GLU A 55 16.05 -0.01 0.80
C GLU A 55 15.34 -1.37 0.69
N ALA A 56 15.87 -2.42 1.32
CA ALA A 56 15.24 -3.73 1.30
C ALA A 56 13.86 -3.71 1.99
N ARG A 57 13.73 -2.97 3.08
CA ARG A 57 12.46 -2.79 3.80
C ARG A 57 11.46 -1.97 3.01
N MET A 58 11.90 -0.88 2.38
CA MET A 58 11.04 -0.03 1.58
C MET A 58 10.46 -0.80 0.39
N ARG A 59 11.27 -1.58 -0.32
CA ARG A 59 10.78 -2.46 -1.40
C ARG A 59 9.73 -3.47 -0.93
N THR A 60 9.90 -4.01 0.27
CA THR A 60 8.91 -4.93 0.87
C THR A 60 7.63 -4.20 1.24
N PHE A 61 7.77 -3.01 1.80
CA PHE A 61 6.64 -2.14 2.13
C PHE A 61 5.85 -1.74 0.89
N ASP A 62 6.51 -1.32 -0.19
CA ASP A 62 5.87 -0.96 -1.46
C ASP A 62 5.05 -2.12 -2.05
N LYS A 63 5.60 -3.34 -1.98
CA LYS A 63 4.85 -4.54 -2.38
C LYS A 63 3.63 -4.79 -1.50
N ALA A 64 3.76 -4.61 -0.19
CA ALA A 64 2.65 -4.77 0.74
C ALA A 64 1.56 -3.72 0.48
N VAL A 65 1.94 -2.46 0.26
CA VAL A 65 1.01 -1.38 -0.10
C VAL A 65 0.30 -1.69 -1.41
N SER A 66 1.04 -2.09 -2.46
CA SER A 66 0.44 -2.44 -3.76
C SER A 66 -0.55 -3.60 -3.65
N THR A 67 -0.19 -4.63 -2.87
CA THR A 67 -1.09 -5.78 -2.63
C THR A 67 -2.33 -5.34 -1.85
N ALA A 68 -2.15 -4.55 -0.80
CA ALA A 68 -3.24 -4.06 0.01
C ALA A 68 -4.17 -3.13 -0.78
N GLN A 69 -3.64 -2.31 -1.69
CA GLN A 69 -4.43 -1.51 -2.62
C GLN A 69 -5.27 -2.39 -3.55
N ALA A 70 -4.69 -3.43 -4.14
CA ALA A 70 -5.43 -4.36 -4.99
C ALA A 70 -6.59 -5.04 -4.24
N VAL A 71 -6.37 -5.44 -2.97
CA VAL A 71 -7.43 -6.00 -2.12
C VAL A 71 -8.49 -4.95 -1.78
N ALA A 72 -8.07 -3.73 -1.41
CA ALA A 72 -8.98 -2.66 -1.01
C ALA A 72 -9.91 -2.24 -2.15
N PHE A 73 -9.35 -2.00 -3.35
CA PHE A 73 -10.09 -1.51 -4.50
C PHE A 73 -10.69 -2.62 -5.38
N GLY A 74 -10.28 -3.86 -5.16
CA GLY A 74 -10.66 -5.00 -5.99
C GLY A 74 -10.01 -4.97 -7.38
N VAL A 75 -10.31 -5.99 -8.17
CA VAL A 75 -9.81 -6.13 -9.54
C VAL A 75 -11.02 -6.19 -10.49
N PRO A 76 -11.33 -5.10 -11.21
CA PRO A 76 -12.44 -5.08 -12.14
C PRO A 76 -12.10 -5.85 -13.42
N ILE A 77 -13.07 -6.53 -13.99
CA ILE A 77 -12.99 -7.11 -15.33
C ILE A 77 -13.53 -6.08 -16.32
N MET A 78 -12.67 -5.69 -17.27
CA MET A 78 -13.01 -4.73 -18.31
C MET A 78 -13.01 -5.41 -19.68
N GLU A 79 -14.12 -5.34 -20.43
CA GLU A 79 -14.21 -5.78 -21.81
C GLU A 79 -14.54 -4.60 -22.71
N LYS A 80 -13.68 -4.35 -23.70
CA LYS A 80 -13.82 -3.22 -24.65
C LYS A 80 -14.02 -1.86 -23.97
N GLY A 81 -13.34 -1.65 -22.83
CA GLY A 81 -13.44 -0.42 -22.04
C GLY A 81 -14.70 -0.31 -21.14
N LYS A 82 -15.55 -1.34 -21.11
CA LYS A 82 -16.72 -1.39 -20.25
C LYS A 82 -16.51 -2.34 -19.07
N PHE A 83 -16.98 -1.93 -17.91
CA PHE A 83 -16.99 -2.79 -16.73
C PHE A 83 -18.00 -3.92 -16.94
N VAL A 84 -17.56 -5.18 -16.79
CA VAL A 84 -18.40 -6.38 -16.93
C VAL A 84 -18.53 -7.17 -15.63
N GLY A 85 -17.70 -6.89 -14.64
CA GLY A 85 -17.75 -7.57 -13.35
C GLY A 85 -16.47 -7.40 -12.56
N TRP A 86 -16.34 -8.17 -11.49
CA TRP A 86 -15.18 -8.20 -10.63
C TRP A 86 -14.46 -9.55 -10.76
N GLN A 87 -13.16 -9.52 -10.98
CA GLN A 87 -12.30 -10.68 -10.76
C GLN A 87 -12.12 -10.90 -9.25
N GLU A 88 -11.88 -9.82 -8.52
CA GLU A 88 -11.84 -9.78 -7.06
C GLU A 88 -12.66 -8.58 -6.57
N HIS A 89 -13.61 -8.82 -5.68
CA HIS A 89 -14.42 -7.75 -5.11
C HIS A 89 -13.59 -6.85 -4.19
N PRO A 90 -13.88 -5.54 -4.14
CA PRO A 90 -13.30 -4.65 -3.15
C PRO A 90 -13.57 -5.14 -1.73
N ASP A 91 -12.56 -5.01 -0.86
CA ASP A 91 -12.71 -5.28 0.58
C ASP A 91 -13.01 -3.97 1.33
N PRO A 92 -14.24 -3.79 1.85
CA PRO A 92 -14.63 -2.57 2.55
C PRO A 92 -13.82 -2.30 3.83
N GLN A 93 -13.34 -3.37 4.51
CA GLN A 93 -12.55 -3.20 5.72
C GLN A 93 -11.14 -2.71 5.40
N MET A 94 -10.53 -3.28 4.37
CA MET A 94 -9.22 -2.84 3.89
C MET A 94 -9.28 -1.43 3.31
N LEU A 95 -10.34 -1.10 2.56
CA LEU A 95 -10.55 0.24 2.06
C LEU A 95 -10.67 1.26 3.19
N ARG A 96 -11.47 0.93 4.22
CA ARG A 96 -11.58 1.77 5.43
C ARG A 96 -10.24 1.94 6.13
N TYR A 97 -9.45 0.87 6.26
CA TYR A 97 -8.11 0.93 6.84
C TYR A 97 -7.20 1.89 6.06
N PHE A 98 -7.20 1.82 4.73
CA PHE A 98 -6.46 2.75 3.88
C PHE A 98 -6.90 4.19 4.09
N MET A 99 -8.19 4.45 4.09
CA MET A 99 -8.73 5.79 4.28
C MET A 99 -8.34 6.36 5.64
N THR A 100 -8.43 5.57 6.71
CA THR A 100 -8.13 6.04 8.07
C THR A 100 -6.65 6.16 8.37
N THR A 101 -5.78 5.42 7.69
CA THR A 101 -4.33 5.43 7.93
C THR A 101 -3.59 6.34 6.96
N LEU A 102 -3.73 6.12 5.65
CA LEU A 102 -3.02 6.88 4.63
C LEU A 102 -3.72 8.21 4.31
N GLY A 103 -5.04 8.25 4.43
CA GLY A 103 -5.83 9.45 4.23
C GLY A 103 -6.00 10.31 5.49
N LYS A 104 -5.32 9.98 6.59
CA LYS A 104 -5.48 10.70 7.85
C LYS A 104 -5.19 12.20 7.73
N ASP A 105 -4.11 12.54 7.05
CA ASP A 105 -3.69 13.92 6.84
C ASP A 105 -4.60 14.67 5.85
N GLU A 106 -5.34 13.93 5.03
CA GLU A 106 -6.36 14.44 4.09
C GLU A 106 -7.77 14.52 4.73
N GLY A 107 -7.87 14.30 6.02
CA GLY A 107 -9.14 14.40 6.76
C GLY A 107 -9.95 13.10 6.84
N PHE A 108 -9.40 11.96 6.44
CA PHE A 108 -10.05 10.64 6.54
C PHE A 108 -9.72 9.87 7.82
N GLY A 109 -9.20 10.55 8.86
CA GLY A 109 -8.93 9.96 10.17
C GLY A 109 -10.20 9.63 10.94
N GLU A 110 -10.07 9.00 12.11
CA GLU A 110 -11.23 8.61 12.95
C GLU A 110 -12.14 9.81 13.30
N GLU A 111 -11.58 10.99 13.49
CA GLU A 111 -12.32 12.21 13.75
C GLU A 111 -13.16 12.65 12.53
N ALA A 112 -12.63 12.47 11.31
CA ALA A 112 -13.36 12.75 10.08
C ALA A 112 -14.48 11.74 9.83
N THR A 113 -14.32 10.49 10.27
CA THR A 113 -15.36 9.46 10.14
C THR A 113 -16.62 9.86 10.92
N VAL A 114 -16.47 10.53 12.06
CA VAL A 114 -17.60 11.04 12.85
C VAL A 114 -18.31 12.19 12.11
N HIS A 115 -17.57 13.08 11.47
CA HIS A 115 -18.14 14.17 10.68
C HIS A 115 -18.81 13.67 9.40
N HIS A 116 -18.21 12.68 8.70
CA HIS A 116 -18.84 12.07 7.53
C HIS A 116 -20.11 11.29 7.86
N THR A 117 -20.16 10.62 8.99
CA THR A 117 -21.38 9.89 9.42
C THR A 117 -22.52 10.86 9.74
N VAL A 118 -22.20 12.07 10.19
CA VAL A 118 -23.21 13.12 10.43
C VAL A 118 -23.64 13.78 9.11
N ALA A 119 -22.70 13.97 8.17
CA ALA A 119 -23.01 14.57 6.85
C ALA A 119 -23.81 13.61 5.95
N THR A 120 -23.53 12.30 5.99
CA THR A 120 -24.28 11.31 5.19
C THR A 120 -25.68 11.02 5.73
N LYS A 121 -25.98 11.34 6.98
CA LYS A 121 -27.36 11.24 7.50
C LYS A 121 -28.35 12.22 6.85
N GLY A 122 -27.86 13.20 6.09
CA GLY A 122 -28.69 14.17 5.36
C GLY A 122 -28.65 14.00 3.84
N ILE A 123 -27.83 13.12 3.32
CA ILE A 123 -27.75 12.90 1.86
C ILE A 123 -28.55 11.64 1.54
N ASP A 124 -29.72 11.84 0.96
CA ASP A 124 -30.50 10.77 0.35
C ASP A 124 -29.76 10.28 -0.91
N ILE A 125 -29.12 9.11 -0.78
CA ILE A 125 -28.35 8.47 -1.86
C ILE A 125 -29.20 8.31 -3.12
N HIS A 126 -30.52 8.08 -2.98
CA HIS A 126 -31.44 8.01 -4.11
C HIS A 126 -31.54 9.33 -4.84
N LYS A 127 -31.56 10.43 -4.11
CA LYS A 127 -31.61 11.78 -4.67
C LYS A 127 -30.31 12.18 -5.38
N TRP A 128 -29.19 11.66 -4.91
CA TRP A 128 -27.89 11.89 -5.55
C TRP A 128 -27.76 11.11 -6.87
N ILE A 129 -28.21 9.85 -6.89
CA ILE A 129 -28.28 9.02 -8.10
C ILE A 129 -29.24 9.63 -9.13
N GLU A 130 -30.39 10.14 -8.71
CA GLU A 130 -31.35 10.84 -9.61
C GLU A 130 -30.75 12.12 -10.20
N LEU A 131 -29.95 12.87 -9.43
CA LEU A 131 -29.29 14.09 -9.92
C LEU A 131 -28.19 13.77 -10.96
N GLU A 132 -27.41 12.71 -10.75
CA GLU A 132 -26.41 12.25 -11.72
C GLU A 132 -27.06 11.74 -13.01
N MET A 133 -28.13 10.94 -12.91
CA MET A 133 -28.88 10.45 -14.07
C MET A 133 -29.58 11.56 -14.85
N THR A 134 -29.96 12.65 -14.20
CA THR A 134 -30.55 13.81 -14.90
C THR A 134 -29.48 14.69 -15.54
N ALA A 135 -28.29 14.80 -14.95
CA ALA A 135 -27.16 15.52 -15.54
C ALA A 135 -26.67 14.83 -16.82
N ASP A 136 -26.55 13.50 -16.81
CA ASP A 136 -26.16 12.72 -18.00
C ASP A 136 -27.19 12.81 -19.14
N LYS A 137 -28.49 12.90 -18.83
CA LYS A 137 -29.52 13.12 -19.83
C LYS A 137 -29.48 14.51 -20.45
N MET A 138 -29.21 15.54 -19.64
CA MET A 138 -29.10 16.93 -20.15
C MET A 138 -27.88 17.10 -21.07
N GLN A 139 -26.77 16.40 -20.80
CA GLN A 139 -25.60 16.42 -21.69
C GLN A 139 -25.82 15.62 -23.00
N ALA A 140 -26.64 14.61 -22.98
CA ALA A 140 -26.99 13.85 -24.18
C ALA A 140 -27.91 14.65 -25.13
N ASP A 141 -28.88 15.40 -24.58
CA ASP A 141 -29.81 16.23 -25.37
C ASP A 141 -29.11 17.43 -26.02
N GLU A 142 -28.08 18.03 -25.38
CA GLU A 142 -27.31 19.13 -25.96
C GLU A 142 -26.40 18.70 -27.14
N SER A 143 -26.06 17.40 -27.22
CA SER A 143 -25.24 16.88 -28.32
C SER A 143 -25.99 16.53 -29.60
N ASP A 144 -27.32 16.42 -29.54
CA ASP A 144 -28.17 16.10 -30.69
C ASP A 144 -28.70 17.36 -31.43
N ASP A 145 -28.60 18.53 -30.83
CA ASP A 145 -29.07 19.81 -31.44
C ASP A 145 -27.99 20.53 -32.28
N GLU A 146 -26.75 20.00 -32.38
CA GLU A 146 -25.64 20.56 -33.18
C GLU A 146 -25.33 19.78 -34.50
N GLN A 147 -26.32 19.09 -35.09
CA GLN A 147 -26.16 18.49 -36.43
C GLN A 147 -27.11 19.08 -37.47
#